data_a57e275ebf0334ca5a86a59846e16654
#
_entry.id   a57e275ebf0334ca5a86a59846e16654
#
_cell.length_a   1.000
_cell.length_b   1.000
_cell.length_c   1.000
_cell.angle_alpha   90.00
_cell.angle_beta   90.00
_cell.angle_gamma   90.00
#
_symmetry.space_group_name_H-M   'P 1'
#
loop_
_entity.id
_entity.type
_entity.pdbx_description
1 polymer ?
#
loop_
_entity_poly.entity_id
_entity_poly.type
_entity_poly.pdbx_seq_one_letter_code
_entity_poly.pdbx_strand_id
1 'polypeptide(L)' 'MKRAFTKRQKKILSLASGNVCEICGVPLKKSFHADHVVPFSKKGKTVLNNAQALCAKCNLQKGNK' A
#
# COMPACT_ATOMS: atom_id res chain seq x y z
N MET A 1 0.62 18.27 -2.71
CA MET A 1 1.04 16.86 -2.72
C MET A 1 -0.16 15.96 -2.43
N LYS A 2 -0.36 14.93 -3.24
CA LYS A 2 -1.48 14.02 -3.04
C LYS A 2 -1.15 13.02 -1.93
N ARG A 3 -2.11 12.80 -1.04
CA ARG A 3 -1.96 11.85 0.06
C ARG A 3 -2.24 10.40 -0.38
N ALA A 4 -3.09 10.22 -1.39
CA ALA A 4 -3.49 8.89 -1.84
C ALA A 4 -2.71 8.48 -3.09
N PHE A 5 -2.39 7.20 -3.19
CA PHE A 5 -1.76 6.66 -4.39
C PHE A 5 -2.75 6.60 -5.54
N THR A 6 -2.27 6.87 -6.76
CA THR A 6 -3.12 6.81 -7.96
C THR A 6 -3.40 5.36 -8.34
N LYS A 7 -4.40 5.15 -9.22
CA LYS A 7 -4.69 3.82 -9.75
C LYS A 7 -3.47 3.22 -10.46
N ARG A 8 -2.72 4.05 -11.19
CA ARG A 8 -1.52 3.61 -11.89
C ARG A 8 -0.45 3.15 -10.91
N GLN A 9 -0.22 3.91 -9.85
CA GLN A 9 0.72 3.53 -8.80
C GLN A 9 0.30 2.23 -8.12
N LYS A 10 -0.99 2.07 -7.83
CA LYS A 10 -1.51 0.85 -7.24
C LYS A 10 -1.27 -0.37 -8.12
N LYS A 11 -1.49 -0.22 -9.44
CA LYS A 11 -1.28 -1.32 -10.38
C LYS A 11 0.18 -1.73 -10.43
N ILE A 12 1.08 -0.77 -10.52
CA ILE A 12 2.53 -1.04 -10.53
C ILE A 12 2.92 -1.71 -9.22
N LEU A 13 2.39 -1.23 -8.11
CA LEU A 13 2.68 -1.79 -6.79
C LEU A 13 2.23 -3.24 -6.66
N SER A 14 1.03 -3.57 -7.14
CA SER A 14 0.53 -4.95 -7.10
C SER A 14 1.39 -5.89 -7.94
N LEU A 15 1.84 -5.43 -9.11
CA LEU A 15 2.73 -6.22 -9.95
C LEU A 15 4.09 -6.44 -9.26
N ALA A 16 4.63 -5.40 -8.64
CA ALA A 16 5.90 -5.48 -7.94
C ALA A 16 5.85 -6.40 -6.73
N SER A 17 4.69 -6.48 -6.05
CA SER A 17 4.52 -7.36 -4.90
C SER A 17 4.16 -8.80 -5.28
N GLY A 18 3.98 -9.07 -6.58
CA GLY A 18 3.54 -10.39 -7.05
C GLY A 18 2.07 -10.67 -6.74
N ASN A 19 1.27 -9.62 -6.63
CA ASN A 19 -0.17 -9.69 -6.33
C ASN A 19 -0.48 -10.33 -4.98
N VAL A 20 0.43 -10.21 -4.02
CA VAL A 20 0.21 -10.69 -2.66
C VAL A 20 0.44 -9.56 -1.66
N CYS A 21 -0.21 -9.68 -0.50
CA CYS A 21 0.00 -8.76 0.60
C CYS A 21 1.46 -8.84 1.07
N GLU A 22 2.09 -7.69 1.24
CA GLU A 22 3.51 -7.64 1.60
C GLU A 22 3.77 -8.00 3.07
N ILE A 23 2.73 -8.10 3.88
CA ILE A 23 2.86 -8.47 5.29
C ILE A 23 2.51 -9.94 5.52
N CYS A 24 1.31 -10.36 5.11
CA CYS A 24 0.84 -11.72 5.39
C CYS A 24 0.92 -12.67 4.20
N GLY A 25 1.16 -12.17 2.99
CA GLY A 25 1.35 -13.01 1.81
C GLY A 25 0.08 -13.54 1.17
N VAL A 26 -1.10 -13.13 1.61
CA VAL A 26 -2.34 -13.58 0.98
C VAL A 26 -2.49 -12.90 -0.39
N PRO A 27 -3.14 -13.56 -1.37
CA PRO A 27 -3.39 -12.93 -2.66
C PRO A 27 -4.18 -11.64 -2.51
N LEU A 28 -3.77 -10.60 -3.23
CA LEU A 28 -4.48 -9.33 -3.21
C LEU A 28 -5.74 -9.40 -4.06
N LYS A 29 -6.80 -8.78 -3.58
CA LYS A 29 -8.04 -8.60 -4.32
C LYS A 29 -7.99 -7.29 -5.08
N LYS A 30 -8.97 -7.06 -5.99
CA LYS A 30 -9.04 -5.82 -6.76
C LYS A 30 -9.05 -4.57 -5.88
N SER A 31 -9.58 -4.68 -4.67
CA SER A 31 -9.69 -3.56 -3.74
C SER A 31 -8.63 -3.58 -2.64
N PHE A 32 -7.43 -4.04 -2.97
CA PHE A 32 -6.33 -3.98 -2.01
C PHE A 32 -5.97 -2.53 -1.67
N HIS A 33 -5.24 -2.36 -0.58
CA HIS A 33 -4.84 -1.03 -0.11
C HIS A 33 -3.37 -0.77 -0.39
N ALA A 34 -3.08 0.40 -0.97
CA ALA A 34 -1.72 0.90 -1.08
C ALA A 34 -1.47 1.80 0.13
N ASP A 35 -0.46 1.46 0.91
CA ASP A 35 -0.18 2.17 2.16
C ASP A 35 1.24 2.74 2.15
N HIS A 36 1.47 3.76 2.95
CA HIS A 36 2.79 4.38 3.11
C HIS A 36 3.61 3.57 4.10
N VAL A 37 4.83 3.22 3.73
CA VAL A 37 5.76 2.55 4.65
C VAL A 37 6.11 3.53 5.78
N VAL A 38 6.54 4.74 5.41
CA VAL A 38 6.64 5.85 6.35
C VAL A 38 5.34 6.62 6.28
N PRO A 39 4.60 6.78 7.40
CA PRO A 39 3.31 7.45 7.37
C PRO A 39 3.37 8.87 6.79
N PHE A 40 2.32 9.25 6.07
CA PHE A 40 2.22 10.58 5.49
C PHE A 40 2.35 11.65 6.56
N SER A 41 1.78 11.42 7.73
CA SER A 41 1.86 12.34 8.87
C SER A 41 3.30 12.52 9.39
N LYS A 42 4.20 11.60 9.06
CA LYS A 42 5.62 11.69 9.42
C LYS A 42 6.48 12.01 8.22
N LYS A 43 5.93 12.78 7.28
CA LYS A 43 6.60 13.23 6.06
C LYS A 43 6.89 12.10 5.06
N GLY A 44 6.18 10.98 5.16
CA GLY A 44 6.26 9.92 4.17
C GLY A 44 5.69 10.38 2.83
N LYS A 45 6.45 10.21 1.76
CA LYS A 45 6.03 10.66 0.44
C LYS A 45 5.12 9.63 -0.22
N THR A 46 4.21 10.12 -1.08
CA THR A 46 3.31 9.27 -1.87
C THR A 46 4.02 8.87 -3.17
N VAL A 47 5.03 8.03 -3.03
CA VAL A 47 5.84 7.52 -4.15
C VAL A 47 5.98 6.01 -4.02
N LEU A 48 6.28 5.32 -5.13
CA LEU A 48 6.37 3.87 -5.13
C LEU A 48 7.40 3.31 -4.15
N ASN A 49 8.52 4.01 -3.96
CA ASN A 49 9.55 3.58 -3.01
C ASN A 49 9.08 3.61 -1.56
N ASN A 50 7.99 4.30 -1.28
CA ASN A 50 7.42 4.40 0.06
C ASN A 50 6.02 3.77 0.10
N ALA A 51 5.74 2.83 -0.79
CA ALA A 51 4.44 2.21 -0.90
C ALA A 51 4.53 0.72 -0.61
N GLN A 52 3.47 0.18 0.00
CA GLN A 52 3.34 -1.26 0.18
C GLN A 52 1.91 -1.67 -0.11
N ALA A 53 1.76 -2.86 -0.70
CA ALA A 53 0.45 -3.41 -1.04
C ALA A 53 -0.03 -4.26 0.13
N LEU A 54 -1.17 -3.92 0.68
CA LEU A 54 -1.72 -4.61 1.85
C LEU A 54 -3.14 -5.10 1.58
N CYS A 55 -3.47 -6.27 2.12
CA CYS A 55 -4.85 -6.72 2.15
C CYS A 55 -5.62 -5.87 3.19
N ALA A 56 -6.95 -5.90 3.11
CA ALA A 56 -7.78 -5.10 4.00
C ALA A 56 -7.48 -5.37 5.48
N LYS A 57 -7.26 -6.63 5.82
CA LYS A 57 -6.97 -7.02 7.21
C LYS A 57 -5.68 -6.40 7.72
N CYS A 58 -4.60 -6.50 6.95
CA CYS A 58 -3.30 -5.93 7.35
C CYS A 58 -3.36 -4.41 7.39
N ASN A 59 -4.08 -3.80 6.45
CA ASN A 59 -4.26 -2.35 6.44
C ASN A 59 -4.98 -1.87 7.71
N LEU A 60 -6.03 -2.59 8.12
CA LEU A 60 -6.75 -2.26 9.35
C LEU A 60 -5.88 -2.46 10.60
N GLN A 61 -5.11 -3.53 10.63
CA GLN A 61 -4.21 -3.79 11.77
C GLN A 61 -3.13 -2.74 11.89
N LYS A 62 -2.57 -2.31 10.76
CA LYS A 62 -1.59 -1.23 10.76
C LYS A 62 -2.23 0.08 11.23
N GLY A 63 -3.48 0.30 10.84
CA GLY A 63 -4.25 1.44 11.30
C GLY A 63 -3.67 2.77 10.88
N ASN A 64 -3.98 3.80 11.66
CA ASN A 64 -3.57 5.18 11.41
C ASN A 64 -2.42 5.61 12.32
N LYS A 65 -1.60 4.71 12.67
CA LYS A 65 -0.50 4.99 13.59
C LYS A 65 0.64 5.72 12.96
#